data_d0a2e2e18db2e0c1a51a6c777ec512d2
#
_entry.id   d0a2e2e18db2e0c1a51a6c777ec512d2
#
_cell.length_a   1.000
_cell.length_b   1.000
_cell.length_c   1.000
_cell.angle_alpha   90.00
_cell.angle_beta   90.00
_cell.angle_gamma   90.00
#
_symmetry.space_group_name_H-M   'P 1'
#
loop_
_entity.id
_entity.type
_entity.pdbx_description
1 polymer ?
#
loop_
_entity_poly.entity_id
_entity_poly.type
_entity_poly.pdbx_seq_one_letter_code
_entity_poly.pdbx_strand_id
1 'polypeptide(L)'
;YRGYVYDTETGLYYLSSRYYNPVWGRFINADSYASTGQGFDGNNMFAYCGNNPVTGYDPAGTLDWGNLFKGSGWLAVGVTAIAVGVSVLTCGVAAPAIMAVAAVTVATGAATAVNGVSELGEAATGHNFMRDDVFRGNAKAYNTYAHTTAAVAEIGTMVCGGWLKANAPRIEAYNNVQNYTYADGAAKHVGERSYYHSTLLKKEIIKYGTMTNEGGGVYTFRAAGTAFSNVRQTFQSGIWELTTIDGKRLIGHFLLRS
;
A
#
# COMPACT_ATOMS: atom_id res chain seq x y z
N TYR A 1 10.77 -38.82 -7.15
CA TYR A 1 10.00 -37.84 -6.39
C TYR A 1 10.61 -36.44 -6.60
N ARG A 2 9.88 -35.54 -7.19
CA ARG A 2 10.24 -34.10 -7.40
C ARG A 2 11.59 -33.83 -8.06
N GLY A 3 12.11 -34.75 -8.86
CA GLY A 3 13.39 -34.62 -9.56
C GLY A 3 14.64 -34.91 -8.73
N TYR A 4 14.48 -35.37 -7.49
CA TYR A 4 15.62 -35.80 -6.66
C TYR A 4 16.20 -37.12 -7.13
N VAL A 5 17.50 -37.28 -6.94
CA VAL A 5 18.17 -38.56 -7.23
C VAL A 5 17.83 -39.55 -6.12
N TYR A 6 17.20 -40.65 -6.49
CA TYR A 6 16.91 -41.75 -5.56
C TYR A 6 18.04 -42.74 -5.56
N ASP A 7 18.62 -42.97 -4.40
CA ASP A 7 19.63 -43.99 -4.17
C ASP A 7 18.94 -45.33 -3.80
N THR A 8 18.99 -46.26 -4.68
CA THR A 8 18.33 -47.57 -4.52
C THR A 8 19.00 -48.48 -3.48
N GLU A 9 20.28 -48.25 -3.16
CA GLU A 9 21.01 -49.04 -2.17
C GLU A 9 20.66 -48.62 -0.75
N THR A 10 20.54 -47.29 -0.53
CA THR A 10 20.27 -46.75 0.80
C THR A 10 18.79 -46.41 1.04
N GLY A 11 17.97 -46.32 -0.02
CA GLY A 11 16.57 -45.91 0.05
C GLY A 11 16.38 -44.42 0.36
N LEU A 12 17.40 -43.60 0.14
CA LEU A 12 17.40 -42.17 0.42
C LEU A 12 17.26 -41.36 -0.87
N TYR A 13 16.76 -40.12 -0.73
CA TYR A 13 16.82 -39.12 -1.81
C TYR A 13 17.98 -38.15 -1.56
N TYR A 14 18.80 -37.95 -2.59
CA TYR A 14 19.85 -36.94 -2.58
C TYR A 14 19.35 -35.60 -3.13
N LEU A 15 19.45 -34.55 -2.32
CA LEU A 15 18.98 -33.20 -2.61
C LEU A 15 20.17 -32.22 -2.69
N SER A 16 21.15 -32.53 -3.52
CA SER A 16 22.35 -31.71 -3.75
C SER A 16 23.24 -31.45 -2.53
N SER A 17 22.70 -31.12 -1.38
CA SER A 17 23.45 -30.83 -0.15
C SER A 17 23.20 -31.84 0.96
N ARG A 18 22.03 -32.48 0.98
CA ARG A 18 21.58 -33.37 2.06
C ARG A 18 20.89 -34.62 1.55
N TYR A 19 20.86 -35.65 2.37
CA TYR A 19 20.09 -36.88 2.13
C TYR A 19 18.77 -36.83 2.90
N TYR A 20 17.67 -37.01 2.21
CA TYR A 20 16.33 -37.11 2.76
C TYR A 20 15.87 -38.55 2.93
N ASN A 21 15.43 -38.92 4.12
CA ASN A 21 14.84 -40.20 4.41
C ASN A 21 13.31 -40.13 4.32
N PRO A 22 12.70 -40.76 3.31
CA PRO A 22 11.25 -40.69 3.11
C PRO A 22 10.46 -41.45 4.19
N VAL A 23 11.07 -42.42 4.87
CA VAL A 23 10.43 -43.17 5.96
C VAL A 23 10.34 -42.33 7.22
N TRP A 24 11.36 -41.52 7.51
CA TRP A 24 11.41 -40.64 8.67
C TRP A 24 10.85 -39.26 8.39
N GLY A 25 10.61 -38.91 7.12
CA GLY A 25 10.11 -37.61 6.71
C GLY A 25 11.06 -36.44 6.97
N ARG A 26 12.37 -36.67 7.07
CA ARG A 26 13.41 -35.69 7.41
C ARG A 26 14.74 -35.94 6.75
N PHE A 27 15.61 -34.94 6.78
CA PHE A 27 17.01 -35.12 6.42
C PHE A 27 17.76 -35.99 7.44
N ILE A 28 18.74 -36.73 6.99
CA ILE A 28 19.65 -37.50 7.86
C ILE A 28 20.87 -36.68 8.27
N ASN A 29 21.19 -35.62 7.53
CA ASN A 29 22.27 -34.68 7.83
C ASN A 29 21.68 -33.38 8.36
N ALA A 30 22.36 -32.80 9.35
CA ALA A 30 22.02 -31.46 9.82
C ALA A 30 22.23 -30.44 8.70
N ASP A 31 21.45 -29.38 8.71
CA ASP A 31 21.64 -28.23 7.80
C ASP A 31 22.99 -27.56 8.09
N SER A 32 23.68 -27.13 7.03
CA SER A 32 24.90 -26.32 7.17
C SER A 32 24.60 -24.90 7.64
N TYR A 33 23.37 -24.47 7.48
CA TYR A 33 22.88 -23.19 7.98
C TYR A 33 22.11 -23.40 9.28
N ALA A 34 22.76 -23.12 10.41
CA ALA A 34 22.08 -23.08 11.71
C ALA A 34 21.13 -21.88 11.70
N SER A 35 19.84 -22.12 11.68
CA SER A 35 18.83 -21.06 11.85
C SER A 35 18.95 -20.51 13.28
N THR A 36 19.61 -19.37 13.43
CA THR A 36 19.79 -18.69 14.70
C THR A 36 18.60 -17.77 14.95
N GLY A 37 17.59 -18.24 15.69
CA GLY A 37 16.70 -17.35 16.40
C GLY A 37 15.24 -17.26 15.96
N GLN A 38 14.71 -18.22 15.25
CA GLN A 38 13.30 -18.24 14.86
C GLN A 38 12.54 -19.46 15.40
N GLY A 39 12.07 -19.38 16.64
CA GLY A 39 11.11 -20.31 17.20
C GLY A 39 11.53 -21.78 17.19
N PHE A 40 10.58 -22.67 17.50
CA PHE A 40 10.82 -24.13 17.52
C PHE A 40 11.07 -24.71 16.14
N ASP A 41 10.51 -24.16 15.06
CA ASP A 41 10.65 -24.69 13.71
C ASP A 41 11.98 -24.31 13.05
N GLY A 42 12.55 -23.15 13.36
CA GLY A 42 13.84 -22.70 12.84
C GLY A 42 15.06 -23.41 13.45
N ASN A 43 14.89 -24.09 14.59
CA ASN A 43 15.97 -24.84 15.25
C ASN A 43 16.04 -26.32 14.84
N ASN A 44 15.10 -26.80 14.02
CA ASN A 44 15.09 -28.18 13.55
C ASN A 44 15.95 -28.34 12.30
N MET A 45 17.26 -28.50 12.46
CA MET A 45 18.22 -28.64 11.36
C MET A 45 18.00 -29.87 10.47
N PHE A 46 17.07 -30.75 10.81
CA PHE A 46 16.74 -31.98 10.06
C PHE A 46 15.38 -31.90 9.38
N ALA A 47 14.61 -30.80 9.58
CA ALA A 47 13.31 -30.65 8.99
C ALA A 47 13.38 -30.55 7.46
N TYR A 48 12.53 -31.31 6.76
CA TYR A 48 12.29 -31.16 5.34
C TYR A 48 11.02 -30.32 5.15
N CYS A 49 11.15 -29.19 4.44
CA CYS A 49 10.03 -28.29 4.12
C CYS A 49 9.21 -27.84 5.36
N GLY A 50 9.87 -27.57 6.50
CA GLY A 50 9.19 -27.21 7.74
C GLY A 50 8.24 -28.30 8.25
N ASN A 51 8.60 -29.58 8.05
CA ASN A 51 7.77 -30.76 8.32
C ASN A 51 6.50 -30.86 7.46
N ASN A 52 6.44 -30.16 6.32
CA ASN A 52 5.32 -30.24 5.38
C ASN A 52 5.76 -30.70 3.98
N PRO A 53 6.04 -32.00 3.80
CA PRO A 53 6.55 -32.54 2.55
C PRO A 53 5.51 -32.59 1.42
N VAL A 54 4.22 -32.37 1.75
CA VAL A 54 3.12 -32.44 0.77
C VAL A 54 3.06 -31.15 -0.06
N THR A 55 3.15 -30.00 0.58
CA THR A 55 3.06 -28.68 -0.08
C THR A 55 4.42 -28.06 -0.36
N GLY A 56 5.44 -28.42 0.42
CA GLY A 56 6.78 -27.90 0.31
C GLY A 56 7.63 -28.58 -0.76
N TYR A 57 8.66 -27.86 -1.26
CA TYR A 57 9.68 -28.33 -2.18
C TYR A 57 11.02 -27.67 -1.85
N ASP A 58 12.06 -28.45 -1.67
CA ASP A 58 13.41 -27.98 -1.35
C ASP A 58 14.41 -28.48 -2.39
N PRO A 59 14.64 -27.72 -3.48
CA PRO A 59 15.44 -28.19 -4.62
C PRO A 59 16.93 -28.37 -4.31
N ALA A 60 17.44 -27.64 -3.31
CA ALA A 60 18.86 -27.63 -2.97
C ALA A 60 19.20 -28.37 -1.66
N GLY A 61 18.17 -28.75 -0.90
CA GLY A 61 18.36 -29.32 0.44
C GLY A 61 18.79 -28.29 1.49
N THR A 62 18.53 -26.99 1.27
CA THR A 62 18.95 -25.89 2.14
C THR A 62 17.87 -24.80 2.28
N LEU A 63 16.65 -25.02 1.75
CA LEU A 63 15.60 -24.02 1.75
C LEU A 63 15.10 -23.73 3.17
N ASP A 64 15.33 -22.50 3.64
CA ASP A 64 14.81 -22.01 4.91
C ASP A 64 13.38 -21.49 4.75
N TRP A 65 12.41 -22.29 5.15
CA TRP A 65 11.01 -21.95 5.11
C TRP A 65 10.65 -20.78 6.02
N GLY A 66 11.36 -20.59 7.13
CA GLY A 66 11.17 -19.44 8.02
C GLY A 66 11.45 -18.13 7.32
N ASN A 67 12.61 -18.01 6.68
CA ASN A 67 12.98 -16.83 5.90
C ASN A 67 12.13 -16.67 4.64
N LEU A 68 11.66 -17.76 4.02
CA LEU A 68 10.75 -17.70 2.89
C LEU A 68 9.42 -17.02 3.28
N PHE A 69 8.78 -17.45 4.37
CA PHE A 69 7.52 -16.85 4.84
C PHE A 69 7.72 -15.42 5.35
N LYS A 70 8.78 -15.17 6.07
CA LYS A 70 9.14 -13.82 6.55
C LYS A 70 9.38 -12.86 5.37
N GLY A 71 10.18 -13.28 4.40
CA GLY A 71 10.50 -12.47 3.22
C GLY A 71 9.28 -12.17 2.37
N SER A 72 8.41 -13.17 2.13
CA SER A 72 7.17 -12.97 1.38
C SER A 72 6.20 -12.03 2.11
N GLY A 73 6.13 -12.11 3.44
CA GLY A 73 5.34 -11.20 4.27
C GLY A 73 5.82 -9.77 4.16
N TRP A 74 7.11 -9.52 4.32
CA TRP A 74 7.68 -8.18 4.20
C TRP A 74 7.57 -7.60 2.78
N LEU A 75 7.74 -8.44 1.77
CA LEU A 75 7.53 -8.01 0.38
C LEU A 75 6.08 -7.57 0.15
N ALA A 76 5.09 -8.32 0.64
CA ALA A 76 3.68 -7.97 0.53
C ALA A 76 3.36 -6.64 1.26
N VAL A 77 3.85 -6.47 2.49
CA VAL A 77 3.70 -5.21 3.26
C VAL A 77 4.32 -4.04 2.49
N GLY A 78 5.54 -4.20 2.01
CA GLY A 78 6.26 -3.16 1.28
C GLY A 78 5.53 -2.73 -0.01
N VAL A 79 5.11 -3.69 -0.83
CA VAL A 79 4.38 -3.42 -2.08
C VAL A 79 3.02 -2.74 -1.80
N THR A 80 2.30 -3.19 -0.78
CA THR A 80 1.02 -2.59 -0.38
C THR A 80 1.22 -1.14 0.09
N ALA A 81 2.24 -0.87 0.89
CA ALA A 81 2.55 0.47 1.37
C ALA A 81 2.89 1.43 0.21
N ILE A 82 3.68 0.97 -0.77
CA ILE A 82 3.98 1.74 -1.97
C ILE A 82 2.69 2.06 -2.74
N ALA A 83 1.85 1.07 -3.02
CA ALA A 83 0.62 1.24 -3.79
C ALA A 83 -0.34 2.24 -3.12
N VAL A 84 -0.56 2.12 -1.81
CA VAL A 84 -1.44 3.01 -1.04
C VAL A 84 -0.85 4.42 -0.97
N GLY A 85 0.45 4.57 -0.69
CA GLY A 85 1.11 5.87 -0.63
C GLY A 85 1.08 6.60 -1.98
N VAL A 86 1.39 5.92 -3.08
CA VAL A 86 1.31 6.48 -4.44
C VAL A 86 -0.12 6.92 -4.77
N SER A 87 -1.14 6.15 -4.37
CA SER A 87 -2.54 6.53 -4.58
C SER A 87 -2.89 7.85 -3.91
N VAL A 88 -2.38 8.12 -2.70
CA VAL A 88 -2.56 9.41 -2.02
C VAL A 88 -1.80 10.53 -2.75
N LEU A 89 -0.57 10.30 -3.16
CA LEU A 89 0.26 11.30 -3.85
C LEU A 89 -0.33 11.73 -5.20
N THR A 90 -1.02 10.82 -5.89
CA THR A 90 -1.56 11.05 -7.24
C THR A 90 -3.03 11.48 -7.28
N CYS A 91 -3.78 11.39 -6.17
CA CYS A 91 -5.21 11.68 -6.15
C CYS A 91 -5.59 13.16 -6.41
N GLY A 92 -4.65 14.09 -6.30
CA GLY A 92 -4.82 15.52 -6.59
C GLY A 92 -5.53 16.35 -5.51
N VAL A 93 -6.09 15.71 -4.47
CA VAL A 93 -6.86 16.40 -3.39
C VAL A 93 -6.22 16.27 -2.01
N ALA A 94 -5.08 15.61 -1.90
CA ALA A 94 -4.39 15.43 -0.63
C ALA A 94 -3.77 16.74 -0.13
N ALA A 95 -3.98 17.05 1.15
CA ALA A 95 -3.32 18.14 1.82
C ALA A 95 -1.81 17.86 2.02
N PRO A 96 -0.96 18.91 2.16
CA PRO A 96 0.49 18.71 2.31
C PRO A 96 0.88 17.76 3.45
N ALA A 97 0.18 17.80 4.57
CA ALA A 97 0.45 16.91 5.70
C ALA A 97 0.25 15.43 5.37
N ILE A 98 -0.87 15.07 4.70
CA ILE A 98 -1.10 13.68 4.30
C ILE A 98 -0.17 13.26 3.16
N MET A 99 0.21 14.18 2.27
CA MET A 99 1.22 13.93 1.24
C MET A 99 2.58 13.59 1.85
N ALA A 100 2.98 14.28 2.93
CA ALA A 100 4.22 13.96 3.66
C ALA A 100 4.15 12.55 4.27
N VAL A 101 3.03 12.17 4.89
CA VAL A 101 2.82 10.81 5.40
C VAL A 101 2.91 9.78 4.26
N ALA A 102 2.26 10.05 3.12
CA ALA A 102 2.29 9.17 1.95
C ALA A 102 3.70 9.00 1.38
N ALA A 103 4.49 10.07 1.32
CA ALA A 103 5.88 10.00 0.87
C ALA A 103 6.75 9.12 1.80
N VAL A 104 6.59 9.26 3.12
CA VAL A 104 7.25 8.39 4.11
C VAL A 104 6.79 6.94 3.95
N THR A 105 5.49 6.71 3.74
CA THR A 105 4.91 5.38 3.53
C THR A 105 5.51 4.70 2.29
N VAL A 106 5.66 5.42 1.19
CA VAL A 106 6.31 4.90 -0.04
C VAL A 106 7.77 4.57 0.22
N ALA A 107 8.52 5.45 0.87
CA ALA A 107 9.95 5.24 1.15
C ALA A 107 10.18 4.04 2.07
N THR A 108 9.42 3.93 3.17
CA THR A 108 9.52 2.80 4.11
C THR A 108 8.98 1.51 3.49
N GLY A 109 7.95 1.59 2.66
CA GLY A 109 7.44 0.46 1.87
C GLY A 109 8.50 -0.10 0.92
N ALA A 110 9.23 0.77 0.22
CA ALA A 110 10.33 0.34 -0.65
C ALA A 110 11.45 -0.34 0.14
N ALA A 111 11.85 0.23 1.30
CA ALA A 111 12.84 -0.37 2.18
C ALA A 111 12.39 -1.76 2.70
N THR A 112 11.11 -1.89 3.09
CA THR A 112 10.52 -3.15 3.56
C THR A 112 10.47 -4.19 2.44
N ALA A 113 10.14 -3.79 1.21
CA ALA A 113 10.16 -4.69 0.07
C ALA A 113 11.59 -5.21 -0.23
N VAL A 114 12.60 -4.36 -0.16
CA VAL A 114 14.01 -4.75 -0.32
C VAL A 114 14.43 -5.73 0.78
N ASN A 115 14.04 -5.50 2.03
CA ASN A 115 14.28 -6.46 3.11
C ASN A 115 13.61 -7.80 2.82
N GLY A 116 12.36 -7.78 2.32
CA GLY A 116 11.64 -9.00 1.92
C GLY A 116 12.37 -9.79 0.83
N VAL A 117 12.85 -9.12 -0.21
CA VAL A 117 13.66 -9.76 -1.27
C VAL A 117 14.95 -10.34 -0.71
N SER A 118 15.60 -9.64 0.24
CA SER A 118 16.85 -10.11 0.87
C SER A 118 16.64 -11.37 1.72
N GLU A 119 15.53 -11.46 2.45
CA GLU A 119 15.12 -12.67 3.20
C GLU A 119 14.78 -13.84 2.27
N LEU A 120 14.12 -13.54 1.13
CA LEU A 120 13.87 -14.57 0.09
C LEU A 120 15.17 -15.08 -0.51
N GLY A 121 16.14 -14.19 -0.73
CA GLY A 121 17.49 -14.56 -1.16
C GLY A 121 18.17 -15.45 -0.15
N GLU A 122 18.11 -15.13 1.14
CA GLU A 122 18.64 -15.95 2.22
C GLU A 122 17.98 -17.33 2.26
N ALA A 123 16.65 -17.40 2.14
CA ALA A 123 15.94 -18.68 2.09
C ALA A 123 16.41 -19.60 0.98
N ALA A 124 16.78 -19.04 -0.18
CA ALA A 124 17.20 -19.79 -1.34
C ALA A 124 18.70 -20.12 -1.39
N THR A 125 19.54 -19.21 -0.90
CA THR A 125 21.01 -19.26 -1.09
C THR A 125 21.79 -19.28 0.22
N GLY A 126 21.15 -19.04 1.37
CA GLY A 126 21.80 -18.84 2.66
C GLY A 126 22.46 -17.48 2.85
N HIS A 127 22.35 -16.57 1.85
CA HIS A 127 22.95 -15.25 1.88
C HIS A 127 21.87 -14.14 1.91
N ASN A 128 21.94 -13.28 2.93
CA ASN A 128 21.07 -12.13 3.08
C ASN A 128 21.83 -10.85 2.69
N PHE A 129 21.56 -10.34 1.50
CA PHE A 129 22.25 -9.15 0.97
C PHE A 129 22.20 -7.96 1.93
N MET A 130 21.04 -7.65 2.50
CA MET A 130 20.92 -6.53 3.42
C MET A 130 21.72 -6.75 4.69
N ARG A 131 21.57 -7.91 5.35
CA ARG A 131 22.28 -8.21 6.59
C ARG A 131 23.79 -8.34 6.37
N ASP A 132 24.20 -9.09 5.34
CA ASP A 132 25.57 -9.53 5.19
C ASP A 132 26.45 -8.48 4.51
N ASP A 133 25.93 -7.81 3.47
CA ASP A 133 26.69 -6.81 2.70
C ASP A 133 26.46 -5.39 3.21
N VAL A 134 25.19 -4.94 3.34
CA VAL A 134 24.87 -3.57 3.74
C VAL A 134 25.16 -3.34 5.23
N PHE A 135 24.68 -4.23 6.09
CA PHE A 135 24.89 -4.15 7.54
C PHE A 135 26.15 -4.89 8.00
N ARG A 136 26.97 -5.41 7.07
CA ARG A 136 28.27 -6.05 7.32
C ARG A 136 28.18 -7.18 8.37
N GLY A 137 27.13 -8.00 8.29
CA GLY A 137 26.87 -9.12 9.21
C GLY A 137 26.30 -8.70 10.57
N ASN A 138 25.98 -7.42 10.79
CA ASN A 138 25.37 -6.97 12.05
C ASN A 138 23.87 -7.29 12.08
N ALA A 139 23.54 -8.52 12.45
CA ALA A 139 22.17 -9.02 12.50
C ALA A 139 21.25 -8.18 13.41
N LYS A 140 21.77 -7.65 14.54
CA LYS A 140 20.96 -6.82 15.46
C LYS A 140 20.56 -5.50 14.81
N ALA A 141 21.50 -4.83 14.16
CA ALA A 141 21.22 -3.56 13.46
C ALA A 141 20.26 -3.79 12.28
N TYR A 142 20.49 -4.83 11.48
CA TYR A 142 19.61 -5.23 10.37
C TYR A 142 18.18 -5.52 10.87
N ASN A 143 18.01 -6.37 11.87
CA ASN A 143 16.69 -6.70 12.41
C ASN A 143 15.97 -5.46 12.96
N THR A 144 16.66 -4.58 13.69
CA THR A 144 16.07 -3.32 14.17
C THR A 144 15.60 -2.45 12.99
N TYR A 145 16.42 -2.27 11.97
CA TYR A 145 16.08 -1.52 10.77
C TYR A 145 14.88 -2.13 10.05
N ALA A 146 14.90 -3.44 9.80
CA ALA A 146 13.86 -4.15 9.05
C ALA A 146 12.50 -4.09 9.74
N HIS A 147 12.45 -4.35 11.06
CA HIS A 147 11.22 -4.23 11.83
C HIS A 147 10.72 -2.79 11.94
N THR A 148 11.62 -1.81 12.06
CA THR A 148 11.24 -0.40 12.13
C THR A 148 10.64 0.06 10.80
N THR A 149 11.28 -0.26 9.68
CA THR A 149 10.76 0.12 8.34
C THR A 149 9.42 -0.54 8.06
N ALA A 150 9.24 -1.82 8.41
CA ALA A 150 7.97 -2.52 8.27
C ALA A 150 6.86 -1.89 9.12
N ALA A 151 7.11 -1.61 10.40
CA ALA A 151 6.14 -0.99 11.29
C ALA A 151 5.71 0.40 10.81
N VAL A 152 6.66 1.24 10.35
CA VAL A 152 6.34 2.56 9.79
C VAL A 152 5.54 2.43 8.49
N ALA A 153 5.88 1.47 7.62
CA ALA A 153 5.14 1.20 6.39
C ALA A 153 3.70 0.75 6.67
N GLU A 154 3.48 -0.12 7.66
CA GLU A 154 2.14 -0.58 8.08
C GLU A 154 1.31 0.56 8.65
N ILE A 155 1.85 1.35 9.58
CA ILE A 155 1.18 2.52 10.15
C ILE A 155 0.82 3.52 9.04
N GLY A 156 1.76 3.83 8.16
CA GLY A 156 1.54 4.71 7.03
C GLY A 156 0.45 4.19 6.10
N THR A 157 0.42 2.89 5.83
CA THR A 157 -0.62 2.23 5.02
C THR A 157 -2.00 2.36 5.65
N MET A 158 -2.11 2.17 6.97
CA MET A 158 -3.38 2.35 7.69
C MET A 158 -3.86 3.81 7.62
N VAL A 159 -2.97 4.77 7.87
CA VAL A 159 -3.32 6.20 7.83
C VAL A 159 -3.73 6.63 6.42
N CYS A 160 -2.92 6.30 5.42
CA CYS A 160 -3.21 6.64 4.02
C CYS A 160 -4.45 5.93 3.50
N GLY A 161 -4.63 4.64 3.80
CA GLY A 161 -5.80 3.86 3.42
C GLY A 161 -7.08 4.37 4.07
N GLY A 162 -7.04 4.70 5.35
CA GLY A 162 -8.15 5.34 6.07
C GLY A 162 -8.52 6.69 5.45
N TRP A 163 -7.53 7.51 5.14
CA TRP A 163 -7.73 8.80 4.49
C TRP A 163 -8.34 8.66 3.07
N LEU A 164 -7.84 7.73 2.25
CA LEU A 164 -8.38 7.43 0.92
C LEU A 164 -9.84 7.01 1.01
N LYS A 165 -10.18 6.12 1.94
CA LYS A 165 -11.56 5.67 2.16
C LYS A 165 -12.47 6.83 2.56
N ALA A 166 -12.05 7.66 3.50
CA ALA A 166 -12.82 8.81 3.96
C ALA A 166 -13.00 9.89 2.88
N ASN A 167 -12.02 10.04 1.97
CA ASN A 167 -12.05 11.04 0.89
C ASN A 167 -12.40 10.46 -0.48
N ALA A 168 -12.82 9.20 -0.59
CA ALA A 168 -13.19 8.57 -1.85
C ALA A 168 -14.21 9.40 -2.65
N PRO A 169 -15.30 9.95 -2.06
CA PRO A 169 -16.25 10.79 -2.81
C PRO A 169 -15.62 12.10 -3.30
N ARG A 170 -14.70 12.68 -2.52
CA ARG A 170 -13.95 13.87 -2.93
C ARG A 170 -13.03 13.60 -4.12
N ILE A 171 -12.31 12.47 -4.08
CA ILE A 171 -11.41 12.04 -5.15
C ILE A 171 -12.20 11.78 -6.43
N GLU A 172 -13.34 11.10 -6.31
CA GLU A 172 -14.24 10.84 -7.42
C GLU A 172 -14.78 12.14 -8.03
N ALA A 173 -15.29 13.05 -7.19
CA ALA A 173 -15.77 14.35 -7.62
C ALA A 173 -14.68 15.16 -8.34
N TYR A 174 -13.45 15.17 -7.81
CA TYR A 174 -12.33 15.89 -8.40
C TYR A 174 -11.93 15.34 -9.78
N ASN A 175 -11.88 14.02 -9.92
CA ASN A 175 -11.49 13.37 -11.18
C ASN A 175 -12.56 13.51 -12.26
N ASN A 176 -13.83 13.50 -11.86
CA ASN A 176 -14.97 13.56 -12.78
C ASN A 176 -15.45 14.98 -13.11
N VAL A 177 -14.80 16.01 -12.59
CA VAL A 177 -15.29 17.40 -12.67
C VAL A 177 -15.57 17.89 -14.10
N GLN A 178 -14.91 17.34 -15.11
CA GLN A 178 -15.11 17.67 -16.52
C GLN A 178 -16.31 16.94 -17.14
N ASN A 179 -16.70 15.80 -16.56
CA ASN A 179 -17.72 14.90 -17.08
C ASN A 179 -19.08 15.10 -16.39
N TYR A 180 -19.17 16.01 -15.42
CA TYR A 180 -20.43 16.28 -14.74
C TYR A 180 -21.44 16.96 -15.66
N THR A 181 -22.65 16.43 -15.69
CA THR A 181 -23.83 17.08 -16.25
C THR A 181 -24.52 17.90 -15.16
N TYR A 182 -25.11 19.04 -15.54
CA TYR A 182 -25.87 19.82 -14.58
C TYR A 182 -27.24 19.17 -14.35
N ALA A 183 -27.69 19.19 -13.09
CA ALA A 183 -29.04 18.76 -12.74
C ALA A 183 -30.09 19.71 -13.37
N ASP A 184 -31.29 19.18 -13.61
CA ASP A 184 -32.42 19.96 -14.12
C ASP A 184 -32.68 21.17 -13.23
N GLY A 185 -32.76 22.36 -13.81
CA GLY A 185 -32.83 23.63 -13.08
C GLY A 185 -31.47 24.30 -12.81
N ALA A 186 -30.40 23.56 -12.52
CA ALA A 186 -29.07 24.14 -12.38
C ALA A 186 -28.53 24.61 -13.75
N ALA A 187 -28.84 23.92 -14.84
CA ALA A 187 -28.47 24.30 -16.19
C ALA A 187 -29.01 25.68 -16.61
N LYS A 188 -30.20 26.06 -16.13
CA LYS A 188 -30.81 27.37 -16.39
C LYS A 188 -30.01 28.51 -15.75
N HIS A 189 -29.50 28.30 -14.54
CA HIS A 189 -28.71 29.31 -13.81
C HIS A 189 -27.25 29.38 -14.32
N VAL A 190 -26.74 28.33 -14.96
CA VAL A 190 -25.38 28.29 -15.52
C VAL A 190 -25.23 29.25 -16.69
N GLY A 191 -26.28 29.37 -17.54
CA GLY A 191 -26.28 30.33 -18.66
C GLY A 191 -26.22 31.79 -18.21
N GLU A 192 -26.66 32.10 -17.00
CA GLU A 192 -26.69 33.43 -16.43
C GLU A 192 -25.41 33.81 -15.67
N ARG A 193 -24.56 32.83 -15.35
CA ARG A 193 -23.38 32.99 -14.46
C ARG A 193 -22.14 32.28 -15.00
N SER A 194 -21.34 32.97 -15.81
CA SER A 194 -20.17 32.44 -16.52
C SER A 194 -19.10 31.74 -15.63
N TYR A 195 -19.03 32.08 -14.34
CA TYR A 195 -18.06 31.49 -13.41
C TYR A 195 -18.36 30.02 -13.05
N TYR A 196 -19.61 29.53 -13.26
CA TYR A 196 -19.95 28.12 -13.04
C TYR A 196 -19.30 27.18 -14.06
N HIS A 197 -18.84 27.70 -15.19
CA HIS A 197 -18.16 26.88 -16.20
C HIS A 197 -16.70 26.58 -15.86
N SER A 198 -16.10 27.32 -14.91
CA SER A 198 -14.68 27.13 -14.59
C SER A 198 -14.41 25.78 -13.91
N THR A 199 -13.78 24.89 -14.66
CA THR A 199 -13.29 23.61 -14.13
C THR A 199 -12.27 23.81 -13.02
N LEU A 200 -11.44 24.87 -13.10
CA LEU A 200 -10.46 25.22 -12.08
C LEU A 200 -11.15 25.58 -10.77
N LEU A 201 -12.16 26.46 -10.81
CA LEU A 201 -12.91 26.85 -9.61
C LEU A 201 -13.60 25.65 -8.95
N LYS A 202 -14.21 24.76 -9.75
CA LYS A 202 -14.83 23.53 -9.24
C LYS A 202 -13.79 22.63 -8.55
N LYS A 203 -12.63 22.44 -9.15
CA LYS A 203 -11.52 21.68 -8.57
C LYS A 203 -11.03 22.27 -7.25
N GLU A 204 -10.90 23.60 -7.16
CA GLU A 204 -10.50 24.28 -5.93
C GLU A 204 -11.55 24.13 -4.82
N ILE A 205 -12.85 24.26 -5.13
CA ILE A 205 -13.93 24.05 -4.17
C ILE A 205 -13.91 22.60 -3.65
N ILE A 206 -13.77 21.60 -4.53
CA ILE A 206 -13.72 20.19 -4.14
C ILE A 206 -12.46 19.92 -3.30
N LYS A 207 -11.32 20.48 -3.69
CA LYS A 207 -10.04 20.24 -3.04
C LYS A 207 -9.97 20.82 -1.62
N TYR A 208 -10.37 22.07 -1.46
CA TYR A 208 -10.18 22.82 -0.21
C TYR A 208 -11.47 23.00 0.60
N GLY A 209 -12.63 22.77 0.00
CA GLY A 209 -13.92 22.92 0.67
C GLY A 209 -14.19 21.86 1.74
N THR A 210 -14.99 22.22 2.71
CA THR A 210 -15.54 21.27 3.67
C THR A 210 -16.52 20.33 2.96
N MET A 211 -16.31 19.03 3.06
CA MET A 211 -17.19 18.01 2.46
C MET A 211 -18.21 17.55 3.48
N THR A 212 -19.50 17.61 3.11
CA THR A 212 -20.62 17.10 3.91
C THR A 212 -21.31 15.99 3.14
N ASN A 213 -21.62 14.87 3.80
CA ASN A 213 -22.43 13.79 3.23
C ASN A 213 -23.90 14.05 3.59
N GLU A 214 -24.72 14.32 2.58
CA GLU A 214 -26.14 14.61 2.75
C GLU A 214 -27.01 13.32 2.65
N GLY A 215 -26.36 12.16 2.45
CA GLY A 215 -27.04 10.88 2.25
C GLY A 215 -27.35 10.58 0.79
N GLY A 216 -27.69 9.31 0.48
CA GLY A 216 -28.13 8.90 -0.85
C GLY A 216 -27.12 9.15 -1.99
N GLY A 217 -25.79 9.18 -1.70
CA GLY A 217 -24.77 9.48 -2.70
C GLY A 217 -24.60 10.98 -3.02
N VAL A 218 -25.22 11.85 -2.20
CA VAL A 218 -25.14 13.30 -2.34
C VAL A 218 -24.03 13.84 -1.44
N TYR A 219 -23.08 14.59 -2.02
CA TYR A 219 -21.98 15.21 -1.30
C TYR A 219 -21.92 16.70 -1.63
N THR A 220 -21.85 17.53 -0.60
CA THR A 220 -21.74 18.99 -0.72
C THR A 220 -20.35 19.45 -0.28
N PHE A 221 -19.72 20.28 -1.12
CA PHE A 221 -18.42 20.90 -0.87
C PHE A 221 -18.63 22.39 -0.68
N ARG A 222 -18.17 22.96 0.46
CA ARG A 222 -18.29 24.37 0.79
C ARG A 222 -16.93 24.98 1.00
N ALA A 223 -16.63 26.05 0.26
CA ALA A 223 -15.38 26.80 0.37
C ALA A 223 -15.65 28.28 0.48
N ALA A 224 -15.00 28.95 1.43
CA ALA A 224 -15.03 30.41 1.51
C ALA A 224 -14.34 31.04 0.30
N GLY A 225 -14.87 32.13 -0.23
CA GLY A 225 -14.30 32.82 -1.37
C GLY A 225 -14.98 34.14 -1.69
N THR A 226 -14.63 34.73 -2.82
CA THR A 226 -15.17 35.98 -3.30
C THR A 226 -15.76 35.80 -4.69
N ALA A 227 -16.85 36.48 -4.96
CA ALA A 227 -17.45 36.59 -6.28
C ALA A 227 -17.68 38.05 -6.65
N PHE A 228 -17.51 38.40 -7.92
CA PHE A 228 -17.81 39.71 -8.42
C PHE A 228 -19.33 39.88 -8.61
N SER A 229 -19.91 40.91 -7.98
CA SER A 229 -21.31 41.22 -8.15
C SER A 229 -21.48 42.25 -9.27
N ASN A 230 -22.12 41.88 -10.35
CA ASN A 230 -22.43 42.77 -11.46
C ASN A 230 -23.40 43.91 -11.04
N VAL A 231 -24.22 43.64 -10.04
CA VAL A 231 -25.19 44.64 -9.54
C VAL A 231 -24.49 45.70 -8.71
N ARG A 232 -23.57 45.32 -7.83
CA ARG A 232 -22.85 46.22 -6.91
C ARG A 232 -21.51 46.70 -7.46
N GLN A 233 -21.05 46.12 -8.61
CA GLN A 233 -19.74 46.39 -9.23
C GLN A 233 -18.56 46.21 -8.26
N THR A 234 -18.68 45.25 -7.32
CA THR A 234 -17.69 44.98 -6.27
C THR A 234 -17.54 43.47 -6.04
N PHE A 235 -16.37 43.07 -5.52
CA PHE A 235 -16.20 41.74 -5.02
C PHE A 235 -16.88 41.57 -3.68
N GLN A 236 -17.65 40.50 -3.54
CA GLN A 236 -18.34 40.13 -2.30
C GLN A 236 -17.82 38.83 -1.75
N SER A 237 -17.57 38.78 -0.44
CA SER A 237 -17.19 37.56 0.27
C SER A 237 -18.42 36.68 0.49
N GLY A 238 -18.22 35.38 0.35
CA GLY A 238 -19.30 34.42 0.51
C GLY A 238 -18.77 32.99 0.60
N ILE A 239 -19.67 32.05 0.41
CA ILE A 239 -19.38 30.62 0.42
C ILE A 239 -19.73 30.05 -0.94
N TRP A 240 -18.74 29.44 -1.58
CA TRP A 240 -18.96 28.60 -2.75
C TRP A 240 -19.50 27.25 -2.28
N GLU A 241 -20.62 26.84 -2.82
CA GLU A 241 -21.20 25.53 -2.58
C GLU A 241 -21.33 24.76 -3.88
N LEU A 242 -20.85 23.52 -3.86
CA LEU A 242 -20.90 22.61 -4.97
C LEU A 242 -21.42 21.27 -4.47
N THR A 243 -22.57 20.84 -5.00
CA THR A 243 -23.17 19.56 -4.62
C THR A 243 -23.10 18.59 -5.78
N THR A 244 -22.62 17.37 -5.52
CA THR A 244 -22.60 16.26 -6.46
C THR A 244 -23.70 15.26 -6.11
N ILE A 245 -24.41 14.78 -7.11
CA ILE A 245 -25.50 13.81 -6.97
C ILE A 245 -25.15 12.59 -7.83
N ASP A 246 -25.18 11.40 -7.22
CA ASP A 246 -24.91 10.12 -7.91
C ASP A 246 -23.59 10.09 -8.67
N GLY A 247 -22.60 10.88 -8.25
CA GLY A 247 -21.30 11.00 -8.90
C GLY A 247 -21.33 11.50 -10.35
N LYS A 248 -22.48 11.97 -10.85
CA LYS A 248 -22.67 12.36 -12.26
C LYS A 248 -23.33 13.74 -12.45
N ARG A 249 -24.13 14.20 -11.49
CA ARG A 249 -24.86 15.47 -11.57
C ARG A 249 -24.25 16.48 -10.64
N LEU A 250 -24.23 17.75 -11.05
CA LEU A 250 -23.63 18.83 -10.34
C LEU A 250 -24.64 19.97 -10.15
N ILE A 251 -24.72 20.49 -8.93
CA ILE A 251 -25.41 21.74 -8.58
C ILE A 251 -24.37 22.64 -7.94
N GLY A 252 -24.31 23.89 -8.35
CA GLY A 252 -23.40 24.89 -7.77
C GLY A 252 -24.13 26.13 -7.36
N HIS A 253 -23.79 26.67 -6.18
CA HIS A 253 -24.33 27.91 -5.64
C HIS A 253 -23.22 28.77 -5.08
N PHE A 254 -23.45 30.09 -5.07
CA PHE A 254 -22.67 31.04 -4.29
C PHE A 254 -23.57 31.72 -3.28
N LEU A 255 -23.30 31.47 -2.02
CA LEU A 255 -24.06 32.04 -0.91
C LEU A 255 -23.32 33.28 -0.38
N LEU A 256 -23.95 34.44 -0.41
CA LEU A 256 -23.42 35.63 0.23
C LEU A 256 -23.38 35.42 1.74
N ARG A 257 -22.29 35.83 2.38
CA ARG A 257 -22.26 35.95 3.83
C ARG A 257 -23.16 37.09 4.24
N SER A 258 -24.21 36.79 4.98
CA SER A 258 -25.06 37.78 5.68
C SER A 258 -24.26 38.41 6.79
#